data_cbaed967777373a411e694cd51551487
#
_entry.id   cbaed967777373a411e694cd51551487
#
_cell.length_a   1.000
_cell.length_b   1.000
_cell.length_c   1.000
_cell.angle_alpha   90.00
_cell.angle_beta   90.00
_cell.angle_gamma   90.00
#
_symmetry.space_group_name_H-M   'P 1'
#
loop_
_entity.id
_entity.type
_entity.pdbx_description
1 polymer ?
#
loop_
_entity_poly.entity_id
_entity_poly.type
_entity_poly.pdbx_seq_one_letter_code
_entity_poly.pdbx_strand_id
1 'polypeptide(L)'
;DKEVIKELHTIKKGGVDIGISTSGPQQKETISELLEINKSEKLFTFIQCTINIFEQSCIEVLKKASEQGINVIAKEIFANGRLTNFNKNLHQENFIKITKEASNLNITIEDLALIWVYQLPFIKIVLTGASTIDQLDRNLNSFNQIDIELPSLNNYRLSQVDYWNTRKTLSWN
;
A
#
# COMPACT_ATOMS: atom_id res chain seq x y z
N ASP A 1 -7.77 21.67 -12.24
CA ASP A 1 -7.26 22.94 -12.80
C ASP A 1 -6.60 22.65 -14.14
N LYS A 2 -7.07 23.35 -15.22
CA LYS A 2 -6.59 23.13 -16.61
C LYS A 2 -5.15 23.60 -16.82
N GLU A 3 -4.73 24.63 -16.12
CA GLU A 3 -3.36 25.14 -16.22
C GLU A 3 -2.37 24.14 -15.62
N VAL A 4 -2.70 23.56 -14.46
CA VAL A 4 -1.89 22.51 -13.84
C VAL A 4 -1.75 21.31 -14.77
N ILE A 5 -2.83 20.84 -15.38
CA ILE A 5 -2.80 19.73 -16.34
C ILE A 5 -1.89 20.04 -17.54
N LYS A 6 -1.97 21.26 -18.07
CA LYS A 6 -1.12 21.72 -19.19
C LYS A 6 0.37 21.70 -18.82
N GLU A 7 0.72 22.21 -17.63
CA GLU A 7 2.10 22.20 -17.18
C GLU A 7 2.62 20.78 -16.93
N LEU A 8 1.81 19.91 -16.35
CA LEU A 8 2.17 18.50 -16.17
C LEU A 8 2.40 17.79 -17.53
N HIS A 9 1.60 18.10 -18.56
CA HIS A 9 1.86 17.62 -19.91
C HIS A 9 3.18 18.13 -20.48
N THR A 10 3.56 19.37 -20.18
CA THR A 10 4.84 19.94 -20.61
C THR A 10 6.01 19.19 -19.96
N ILE A 11 5.91 18.91 -18.67
CA ILE A 11 6.90 18.12 -17.91
C ILE A 11 6.99 16.70 -18.49
N LYS A 12 5.85 16.07 -18.75
CA LYS A 12 5.80 14.71 -19.33
C LYS A 12 6.44 14.64 -20.71
N LYS A 13 6.21 15.64 -21.57
CA LYS A 13 6.86 15.75 -22.89
C LYS A 13 8.38 15.87 -22.78
N GLY A 14 8.88 16.40 -21.67
CA GLY A 14 10.31 16.41 -21.32
C GLY A 14 10.90 15.06 -20.89
N GLY A 15 10.10 13.97 -20.91
CA GLY A 15 10.54 12.61 -20.58
C GLY A 15 10.40 12.25 -19.10
N VAL A 16 9.65 13.05 -18.31
CA VAL A 16 9.40 12.77 -16.88
C VAL A 16 8.05 12.07 -16.70
N ASP A 17 8.05 10.93 -16.02
CA ASP A 17 6.82 10.25 -15.62
C ASP A 17 6.08 11.02 -14.52
N ILE A 18 4.77 11.12 -14.66
CA ILE A 18 3.90 11.83 -13.72
C ILE A 18 3.11 10.83 -12.88
N GLY A 19 3.11 11.02 -11.58
CA GLY A 19 2.33 10.21 -10.66
C GLY A 19 1.60 11.05 -9.61
N ILE A 20 0.68 10.41 -8.91
CA ILE A 20 -0.04 10.99 -7.77
C ILE A 20 0.21 10.17 -6.51
N SER A 21 0.36 10.83 -5.38
CA SER A 21 0.35 10.18 -4.06
C SER A 21 -0.97 10.47 -3.35
N THR A 22 -1.67 9.41 -2.95
CA THR A 22 -2.94 9.50 -2.22
C THR A 22 -2.79 9.02 -0.79
N SER A 23 -3.61 9.54 0.11
CA SER A 23 -3.67 9.16 1.52
C SER A 23 -5.00 9.62 2.11
N GLY A 24 -5.40 9.00 3.21
CA GLY A 24 -6.63 9.38 3.91
C GLY A 24 -7.86 8.57 3.49
N PRO A 25 -9.00 8.80 4.15
CA PRO A 25 -10.20 7.99 3.97
C PRO A 25 -10.82 8.11 2.57
N GLN A 26 -10.47 9.14 1.82
CA GLN A 26 -10.98 9.40 0.46
C GLN A 26 -10.01 8.96 -0.65
N GLN A 27 -8.95 8.20 -0.33
CA GLN A 27 -7.97 7.81 -1.34
C GLN A 27 -8.59 7.00 -2.49
N LYS A 28 -9.59 6.16 -2.21
CA LYS A 28 -10.30 5.39 -3.22
C LYS A 28 -11.02 6.29 -4.23
N GLU A 29 -11.74 7.28 -3.73
CA GLU A 29 -12.49 8.25 -4.53
C GLU A 29 -11.54 9.08 -5.40
N THR A 30 -10.46 9.60 -4.80
CA THR A 30 -9.39 10.33 -5.50
C THR A 30 -8.77 9.52 -6.62
N ILE A 31 -8.49 8.23 -6.39
CA ILE A 31 -7.96 7.34 -7.45
C ILE A 31 -9.01 7.14 -8.55
N SER A 32 -10.28 6.96 -8.18
CA SER A 32 -11.36 6.81 -9.18
C SER A 32 -11.49 8.03 -10.09
N GLU A 33 -11.45 9.24 -9.52
CA GLU A 33 -11.46 10.50 -10.27
C GLU A 33 -10.23 10.62 -11.19
N LEU A 34 -9.05 10.25 -10.67
CA LEU A 34 -7.82 10.24 -11.47
C LEU A 34 -7.95 9.31 -12.68
N LEU A 35 -8.53 8.12 -12.52
CA LEU A 35 -8.70 7.18 -13.62
C LEU A 35 -9.61 7.76 -14.72
N GLU A 36 -10.67 8.47 -14.35
CA GLU A 36 -11.54 9.14 -15.31
C GLU A 36 -10.79 10.24 -16.09
N ILE A 37 -10.02 11.08 -15.40
CA ILE A 37 -9.18 12.10 -16.04
C ILE A 37 -8.16 11.43 -16.95
N ASN A 38 -7.54 10.35 -16.53
CA ASN A 38 -6.47 9.71 -17.27
C ASN A 38 -6.95 9.00 -18.56
N LYS A 39 -8.24 8.70 -18.70
CA LYS A 39 -8.81 8.14 -19.94
C LYS A 39 -8.57 9.05 -21.14
N SER A 40 -8.75 10.37 -20.97
CA SER A 40 -8.54 11.37 -22.02
C SER A 40 -7.12 11.92 -21.99
N GLU A 41 -6.61 12.27 -20.85
CA GLU A 41 -5.36 13.01 -20.70
C GLU A 41 -4.12 12.13 -20.88
N LYS A 42 -4.19 10.82 -20.56
CA LYS A 42 -3.04 9.90 -20.59
C LYS A 42 -1.81 10.45 -19.84
N LEU A 43 -2.06 11.19 -18.77
CA LEU A 43 -1.05 11.97 -18.05
C LEU A 43 -0.31 11.15 -17.03
N PHE A 44 -1.06 10.43 -16.18
CA PHE A 44 -0.50 9.73 -15.02
C PHE A 44 -0.04 8.32 -15.38
N THR A 45 1.16 7.97 -14.95
CA THR A 45 1.78 6.66 -15.13
C THR A 45 1.99 5.92 -13.81
N PHE A 46 1.89 6.64 -12.67
CA PHE A 46 2.05 6.06 -11.34
C PHE A 46 0.97 6.55 -10.37
N ILE A 47 0.54 5.64 -9.48
CA ILE A 47 -0.27 5.95 -8.30
C ILE A 47 0.44 5.38 -7.08
N GLN A 48 0.73 6.23 -6.09
CA GLN A 48 1.19 5.81 -4.78
C GLN A 48 0.03 5.89 -3.79
N CYS A 49 -0.28 4.81 -3.09
CA CYS A 49 -1.37 4.77 -2.12
C CYS A 49 -1.02 3.92 -0.89
N THR A 50 -1.75 4.16 0.20
CA THR A 50 -1.69 3.33 1.39
C THR A 50 -2.44 2.04 1.14
N ILE A 51 -1.74 0.89 1.24
CA ILE A 51 -2.33 -0.44 1.16
C ILE A 51 -1.58 -1.41 2.09
N ASN A 52 -2.32 -2.10 2.94
CA ASN A 52 -1.83 -3.11 3.86
C ASN A 52 -2.98 -4.01 4.34
N ILE A 53 -2.71 -5.00 5.18
CA ILE A 53 -3.70 -5.97 5.67
C ILE A 53 -4.91 -5.29 6.33
N PHE A 54 -4.72 -4.13 6.98
CA PHE A 54 -5.82 -3.38 7.61
C PHE A 54 -6.54 -2.42 6.64
N GLU A 55 -5.82 -1.86 5.65
CA GLU A 55 -6.35 -0.91 4.69
C GLU A 55 -6.37 -1.53 3.28
N GLN A 56 -7.53 -2.05 2.92
CA GLN A 56 -7.74 -2.77 1.66
C GLN A 56 -8.79 -2.08 0.76
N SER A 57 -9.22 -0.87 1.12
CA SER A 57 -10.35 -0.20 0.46
C SER A 57 -10.09 0.11 -1.01
N CYS A 58 -8.81 0.26 -1.39
CA CYS A 58 -8.42 0.64 -2.74
C CYS A 58 -8.16 -0.54 -3.68
N ILE A 59 -8.21 -1.80 -3.22
CA ILE A 59 -7.85 -2.98 -4.03
C ILE A 59 -8.54 -2.95 -5.41
N GLU A 60 -9.85 -2.79 -5.45
CA GLU A 60 -10.60 -2.86 -6.69
C GLU A 60 -10.32 -1.69 -7.66
N VAL A 61 -10.11 -0.50 -7.14
CA VAL A 61 -9.76 0.64 -7.98
C VAL A 61 -8.32 0.58 -8.48
N LEU A 62 -7.41 -0.02 -7.70
CA LEU A 62 -6.02 -0.24 -8.09
C LEU A 62 -5.87 -1.33 -9.16
N LYS A 63 -6.68 -2.38 -9.12
CA LYS A 63 -6.76 -3.34 -10.23
C LYS A 63 -7.12 -2.64 -11.53
N LYS A 64 -8.17 -1.79 -11.51
CA LYS A 64 -8.57 -0.99 -12.68
C LYS A 64 -7.46 -0.03 -13.14
N ALA A 65 -6.69 0.55 -12.21
CA ALA A 65 -5.55 1.38 -12.55
C ALA A 65 -4.48 0.60 -13.31
N SER A 66 -4.14 -0.59 -12.81
CA SER A 66 -3.18 -1.49 -13.48
C SER A 66 -3.66 -1.93 -14.86
N GLU A 67 -4.94 -2.25 -15.02
CA GLU A 67 -5.55 -2.59 -16.32
C GLU A 67 -5.46 -1.42 -17.34
N GLN A 68 -5.41 -0.18 -16.86
CA GLN A 68 -5.17 1.01 -17.67
C GLN A 68 -3.68 1.33 -17.89
N GLY A 69 -2.77 0.45 -17.46
CA GLY A 69 -1.32 0.61 -17.60
C GLY A 69 -0.69 1.56 -16.59
N ILE A 70 -1.39 1.90 -15.49
CA ILE A 70 -0.86 2.74 -14.42
C ILE A 70 -0.15 1.85 -13.40
N ASN A 71 1.11 2.17 -13.08
CA ASN A 71 1.90 1.44 -12.10
C ASN A 71 1.50 1.83 -10.69
N VAL A 72 1.29 0.83 -9.83
CA VAL A 72 0.90 1.05 -8.43
C VAL A 72 2.10 0.92 -7.50
N ILE A 73 2.28 1.92 -6.65
CA ILE A 73 3.30 1.97 -5.59
C ILE A 73 2.57 1.83 -4.25
N ALA A 74 2.84 0.75 -3.53
CA ALA A 74 2.30 0.52 -2.19
C ALA A 74 3.14 1.23 -1.14
N LYS A 75 2.51 2.01 -0.27
CA LYS A 75 3.13 2.61 0.92
C LYS A 75 2.40 2.21 2.20
N GLU A 76 3.05 2.46 3.35
CA GLU A 76 2.55 2.12 4.69
C GLU A 76 2.17 0.64 4.81
N ILE A 77 2.92 -0.26 4.19
CA ILE A 77 2.64 -1.69 4.13
C ILE A 77 2.60 -2.35 5.51
N PHE A 78 3.35 -1.79 6.47
CA PHE A 78 3.33 -2.21 7.88
C PHE A 78 2.32 -1.43 8.73
N ALA A 79 1.34 -0.78 8.09
CA ALA A 79 0.28 -0.01 8.76
C ALA A 79 0.81 0.97 9.81
N ASN A 80 1.90 1.69 9.50
CA ASN A 80 2.58 2.62 10.41
C ASN A 80 3.08 1.94 11.68
N GLY A 81 3.71 0.78 11.55
CA GLY A 81 4.22 -0.02 12.65
C GLY A 81 3.19 -0.92 13.36
N ARG A 82 1.89 -0.79 13.05
CA ARG A 82 0.84 -1.64 13.66
C ARG A 82 0.94 -3.12 13.27
N LEU A 83 1.59 -3.43 12.13
CA LEU A 83 1.89 -4.78 11.66
C LEU A 83 3.36 -5.15 11.91
N THR A 84 3.92 -4.66 13.01
CA THR A 84 5.28 -4.99 13.46
C THR A 84 5.28 -5.29 14.94
N ASN A 85 6.35 -5.94 15.41
CA ASN A 85 6.54 -6.24 16.84
C ASN A 85 6.71 -5.00 17.72
N PHE A 86 6.90 -3.82 17.16
CA PHE A 86 7.10 -2.57 17.92
C PHE A 86 5.79 -1.97 18.44
N ASN A 87 4.66 -2.21 17.79
CA ASN A 87 3.38 -1.57 18.12
C ASN A 87 2.29 -2.58 18.50
N LYS A 88 2.56 -3.35 19.56
CA LYS A 88 1.71 -4.48 20.00
C LYS A 88 0.35 -4.08 20.60
N ASN A 89 0.17 -2.82 21.00
CA ASN A 89 -0.98 -2.40 21.81
C ASN A 89 -2.18 -1.89 21.00
N LEU A 90 -2.00 -1.58 19.71
CA LEU A 90 -3.07 -1.09 18.85
C LEU A 90 -3.70 -2.23 18.05
N HIS A 91 -5.03 -2.31 18.09
CA HIS A 91 -5.80 -3.39 17.47
C HIS A 91 -5.35 -4.79 17.95
N GLN A 92 -5.13 -4.93 19.26
CA GLN A 92 -4.50 -6.10 19.87
C GLN A 92 -5.13 -7.43 19.42
N GLU A 93 -6.46 -7.51 19.30
CA GLU A 93 -7.14 -8.73 18.88
C GLU A 93 -6.76 -9.12 17.43
N ASN A 94 -6.80 -8.19 16.49
CA ASN A 94 -6.39 -8.46 15.12
C ASN A 94 -4.89 -8.75 15.02
N PHE A 95 -4.07 -8.03 15.79
CA PHE A 95 -2.62 -8.27 15.84
C PHE A 95 -2.31 -9.70 16.31
N ILE A 96 -2.95 -10.18 17.38
CA ILE A 96 -2.76 -11.55 17.90
C ILE A 96 -3.17 -12.58 16.84
N LYS A 97 -4.32 -12.39 16.19
CA LYS A 97 -4.80 -13.30 15.15
C LYS A 97 -3.85 -13.35 13.95
N ILE A 98 -3.42 -12.18 13.45
CA ILE A 98 -2.48 -12.10 12.31
C ILE A 98 -1.12 -12.69 12.67
N THR A 99 -0.61 -12.44 13.88
CA THR A 99 0.63 -13.04 14.37
C THR A 99 0.53 -14.57 14.43
N LYS A 100 -0.64 -15.10 14.80
CA LYS A 100 -0.88 -16.55 14.78
C LYS A 100 -0.87 -17.10 13.35
N GLU A 101 -1.49 -16.41 12.38
CA GLU A 101 -1.41 -16.82 10.96
C GLU A 101 0.04 -16.84 10.47
N ALA A 102 0.82 -15.80 10.78
CA ALA A 102 2.24 -15.76 10.44
C ALA A 102 3.02 -16.93 11.07
N SER A 103 2.77 -17.20 12.37
CA SER A 103 3.42 -18.29 13.09
C SER A 103 3.08 -19.67 12.51
N ASN A 104 1.86 -19.88 12.05
CA ASN A 104 1.45 -21.13 11.39
C ASN A 104 2.22 -21.38 10.09
N LEU A 105 2.71 -20.31 9.46
CA LEU A 105 3.52 -20.36 8.24
C LEU A 105 5.04 -20.32 8.54
N ASN A 106 5.45 -20.31 9.81
CA ASN A 106 6.84 -20.13 10.25
C ASN A 106 7.49 -18.83 9.75
N ILE A 107 6.73 -17.74 9.64
CA ILE A 107 7.22 -16.41 9.26
C ILE A 107 6.87 -15.37 10.32
N THR A 108 7.47 -14.19 10.24
CA THR A 108 7.13 -13.07 11.11
C THR A 108 5.86 -12.33 10.61
N ILE A 109 5.26 -11.50 11.47
CA ILE A 109 4.12 -10.66 11.04
C ILE A 109 4.56 -9.64 9.99
N GLU A 110 5.79 -9.16 10.07
CA GLU A 110 6.40 -8.27 9.08
C GLU A 110 6.55 -8.98 7.71
N ASP A 111 7.04 -10.23 7.71
CA ASP A 111 7.11 -11.04 6.48
C ASP A 111 5.73 -11.23 5.88
N LEU A 112 4.75 -11.61 6.70
CA LEU A 112 3.37 -11.81 6.25
C LEU A 112 2.81 -10.54 5.60
N ALA A 113 3.01 -9.37 6.22
CA ALA A 113 2.52 -8.10 5.71
C ALA A 113 3.19 -7.73 4.37
N LEU A 114 4.49 -7.92 4.25
CA LEU A 114 5.26 -7.63 3.05
C LEU A 114 4.88 -8.57 1.91
N ILE A 115 4.87 -9.88 2.16
CA ILE A 115 4.54 -10.92 1.16
C ILE A 115 3.10 -10.71 0.66
N TRP A 116 2.15 -10.44 1.56
CA TRP A 116 0.76 -10.19 1.18
C TRP A 116 0.62 -9.02 0.19
N VAL A 117 1.29 -7.90 0.45
CA VAL A 117 1.26 -6.75 -0.47
C VAL A 117 1.93 -7.09 -1.79
N TYR A 118 3.07 -7.78 -1.75
CA TYR A 118 3.83 -8.13 -2.94
C TYR A 118 3.09 -9.13 -3.84
N GLN A 119 2.32 -10.04 -3.27
CA GLN A 119 1.51 -11.01 -4.02
C GLN A 119 0.28 -10.39 -4.69
N LEU A 120 -0.05 -9.11 -4.43
CA LEU A 120 -1.11 -8.41 -5.15
C LEU A 120 -0.64 -8.11 -6.59
N PRO A 121 -1.26 -8.70 -7.62
CA PRO A 121 -0.71 -8.73 -8.99
C PRO A 121 -0.63 -7.36 -9.65
N PHE A 122 -1.31 -6.37 -9.09
CA PHE A 122 -1.32 -4.99 -9.58
C PHE A 122 -0.27 -4.09 -8.91
N ILE A 123 0.44 -4.57 -7.88
CA ILE A 123 1.51 -3.81 -7.22
C ILE A 123 2.80 -3.92 -8.03
N LYS A 124 3.39 -2.77 -8.34
CA LYS A 124 4.65 -2.68 -9.08
C LYS A 124 5.85 -2.40 -8.19
N ILE A 125 5.65 -1.57 -7.16
CA ILE A 125 6.69 -1.13 -6.23
C ILE A 125 6.13 -1.19 -4.81
N VAL A 126 6.94 -1.68 -3.88
CA VAL A 126 6.60 -1.73 -2.45
C VAL A 126 7.57 -0.86 -1.66
N LEU A 127 7.05 0.13 -0.93
CA LEU A 127 7.84 0.99 -0.05
C LEU A 127 7.80 0.44 1.38
N THR A 128 8.91 -0.06 1.86
CA THR A 128 9.01 -0.70 3.19
C THR A 128 9.26 0.29 4.33
N GLY A 129 9.82 1.47 4.03
CA GLY A 129 10.16 2.46 5.05
C GLY A 129 11.28 2.02 5.99
N ALA A 130 12.17 1.13 5.55
CA ALA A 130 13.34 0.73 6.33
C ALA A 130 14.24 1.93 6.62
N SER A 131 14.55 2.17 7.90
CA SER A 131 15.43 3.27 8.37
C SER A 131 16.77 2.76 8.90
N THR A 132 16.96 1.44 8.98
CA THR A 132 18.22 0.80 9.37
C THR A 132 18.58 -0.30 8.40
N ILE A 133 19.88 -0.66 8.35
CA ILE A 133 20.38 -1.76 7.52
C ILE A 133 19.70 -3.07 7.93
N ASP A 134 19.56 -3.35 9.22
CA ASP A 134 18.93 -4.57 9.72
C ASP A 134 17.46 -4.69 9.30
N GLN A 135 16.73 -3.57 9.23
CA GLN A 135 15.36 -3.57 8.70
C GLN A 135 15.34 -3.86 7.21
N LEU A 136 16.26 -3.25 6.46
CA LEU A 136 16.37 -3.49 5.03
C LEU A 136 16.70 -4.95 4.73
N ASP A 137 17.68 -5.52 5.42
CA ASP A 137 18.10 -6.91 5.25
C ASP A 137 16.96 -7.87 5.58
N ARG A 138 16.22 -7.65 6.68
CA ARG A 138 15.02 -8.44 6.99
C ARG A 138 13.98 -8.35 5.88
N ASN A 139 13.67 -7.14 5.42
CA ASN A 139 12.68 -6.95 4.35
C ASN A 139 13.12 -7.63 3.04
N LEU A 140 14.41 -7.61 2.71
CA LEU A 140 14.94 -8.31 1.54
C LEU A 140 14.89 -9.84 1.72
N ASN A 141 15.18 -10.33 2.92
CA ASN A 141 15.10 -11.77 3.22
C ASN A 141 13.68 -12.33 3.12
N SER A 142 12.64 -11.49 3.40
CA SER A 142 11.23 -11.89 3.23
C SER A 142 10.92 -12.30 1.78
N PHE A 143 11.63 -11.77 0.79
CA PHE A 143 11.45 -12.17 -0.62
C PHE A 143 11.86 -13.61 -0.92
N ASN A 144 12.68 -14.23 -0.09
CA ASN A 144 13.03 -15.67 -0.23
C ASN A 144 11.83 -16.58 0.07
N GLN A 145 10.76 -16.05 0.65
CA GLN A 145 9.56 -16.76 1.06
C GLN A 145 8.30 -16.28 0.30
N ILE A 146 8.50 -15.59 -0.83
CA ILE A 146 7.42 -14.91 -1.54
C ILE A 146 6.39 -15.86 -2.15
N ASP A 147 6.77 -17.11 -2.40
CA ASP A 147 5.93 -18.15 -2.99
C ASP A 147 5.07 -18.90 -1.96
N ILE A 148 5.14 -18.51 -0.67
CA ILE A 148 4.29 -19.08 0.37
C ILE A 148 2.83 -18.80 0.04
N GLU A 149 1.99 -19.84 0.05
CA GLU A 149 0.54 -19.69 -0.06
C GLU A 149 -0.02 -19.05 1.21
N LEU A 150 -0.55 -17.83 1.08
CA LEU A 150 -1.11 -17.10 2.20
C LEU A 150 -2.60 -17.40 2.40
N PRO A 151 -3.07 -17.48 3.66
CA PRO A 151 -4.51 -17.54 3.93
C PRO A 151 -5.19 -16.24 3.50
N SER A 152 -6.51 -16.28 3.34
CA SER A 152 -7.27 -15.04 3.08
C SER A 152 -7.19 -14.10 4.28
N LEU A 153 -6.61 -12.91 4.07
CA LEU A 153 -6.48 -11.88 5.09
C LEU A 153 -7.57 -10.79 4.99
N ASN A 154 -8.60 -11.02 4.19
CA ASN A 154 -9.71 -10.06 4.00
C ASN A 154 -10.48 -9.77 5.28
N ASN A 155 -10.56 -10.73 6.19
CA ASN A 155 -11.27 -10.60 7.47
C ASN A 155 -10.58 -9.65 8.47
N TYR A 156 -9.32 -9.27 8.21
CA TYR A 156 -8.57 -8.34 9.05
C TYR A 156 -8.70 -6.88 8.61
N ARG A 157 -9.38 -6.63 7.50
CA ARG A 157 -9.64 -5.29 7.00
C ARG A 157 -10.44 -4.49 8.03
N LEU A 158 -9.96 -3.31 8.37
CA LEU A 158 -10.67 -2.34 9.18
C LEU A 158 -11.63 -1.51 8.31
N SER A 159 -12.63 -0.89 8.94
CA SER A 159 -13.37 0.17 8.25
C SER A 159 -12.42 1.33 7.93
N GLN A 160 -12.69 2.06 6.84
CA GLN A 160 -11.90 3.26 6.51
C GLN A 160 -11.86 4.25 7.66
N VAL A 161 -12.98 4.43 8.34
CA VAL A 161 -13.10 5.36 9.48
C VAL A 161 -12.17 4.93 10.62
N ASP A 162 -12.21 3.65 11.00
CA ASP A 162 -11.38 3.13 12.11
C ASP A 162 -9.90 3.15 11.76
N TYR A 163 -9.55 2.72 10.54
CA TYR A 163 -8.17 2.73 10.09
C TYR A 163 -7.57 4.15 10.13
N TRP A 164 -8.24 5.11 9.50
CA TRP A 164 -7.70 6.46 9.35
C TRP A 164 -7.81 7.30 10.62
N ASN A 165 -8.81 7.08 11.48
CA ASN A 165 -8.87 7.71 12.78
C ASN A 165 -7.71 7.24 13.68
N THR A 166 -7.45 5.93 13.73
CA THR A 166 -6.29 5.41 14.44
C THR A 166 -4.99 5.96 13.83
N ARG A 167 -4.88 5.97 12.50
CA ARG A 167 -3.69 6.48 11.79
C ARG A 167 -3.33 7.92 12.17
N LYS A 168 -4.33 8.78 12.37
CA LYS A 168 -4.14 10.19 12.78
C LYS A 168 -3.54 10.36 14.17
N THR A 169 -3.73 9.39 15.05
CA THR A 169 -3.21 9.44 16.44
C THR A 169 -1.77 8.96 16.55
N LEU A 170 -1.23 8.33 15.50
CA LEU A 170 0.13 7.82 15.49
C LEU A 170 1.11 8.93 15.15
N SER A 171 2.23 8.98 15.91
CA SER A 171 3.37 9.82 15.53
C SER A 171 4.00 9.33 14.23
N TRP A 172 4.58 10.25 13.47
CA TRP A 172 5.51 9.90 12.41
C TRP A 172 6.83 9.45 13.06
N ASN A 173 7.22 8.22 12.82
CA ASN A 173 8.53 7.70 13.26
C ASN A 173 9.56 7.94 12.18
#